data_85dc18ada64a05563c79a6966fb94e0f
#
_entry.id   85dc18ada64a05563c79a6966fb94e0f
#
_cell.length_a   1.000
_cell.length_b   1.000
_cell.length_c   1.000
_cell.angle_alpha   90.00
_cell.angle_beta   90.00
_cell.angle_gamma   90.00
#
_symmetry.space_group_name_H-M   'P 1'
#
loop_
_entity.id
_entity.type
_entity.pdbx_description
1 polymer ?
#
loop_
_entity_poly.entity_id
_entity_poly.type
_entity_poly.pdbx_seq_one_letter_code
_entity_poly.pdbx_strand_id
1 'polypeptide(L)'
;DTASRKSPTGNALVLVAPSASPLGPRAIDAHLDWTALLGGGRLALGDPDHVPAGIYAKQALQHLGAWDGLQSHLAPAEDVRAALVYVDRGEAPLGIVYLTDARQDSNVKIVGVFPEDSHPPIVYPFALVKNASPAARAYFAFLTGKDAMAVFAHYCFTAK
;
A
#
# COMPACT_ATOMS: atom_id res chain seq x y z
N ASP A 1 14.52 -16.71 -15.32
CA ASP A 1 15.93 -16.33 -15.47
C ASP A 1 16.29 -15.31 -14.38
N THR A 2 16.99 -15.77 -13.34
CA THR A 2 17.38 -14.94 -12.18
C THR A 2 18.30 -13.77 -12.57
N ALA A 3 19.12 -13.95 -13.62
CA ALA A 3 20.02 -12.88 -14.10
C ALA A 3 19.25 -11.70 -14.73
N SER A 4 18.02 -11.93 -15.19
CA SER A 4 17.18 -10.87 -15.77
C SER A 4 16.36 -10.11 -14.72
N ARG A 5 16.34 -10.55 -13.45
CA ARG A 5 15.50 -9.94 -12.42
C ARG A 5 15.88 -8.50 -12.13
N LYS A 6 14.92 -7.61 -12.26
CA LYS A 6 15.00 -6.19 -11.91
C LYS A 6 13.82 -5.81 -11.04
N SER A 7 13.99 -4.86 -10.14
CA SER A 7 12.91 -4.31 -9.31
C SER A 7 12.89 -2.79 -9.45
N PRO A 8 12.48 -2.28 -10.62
CA PRO A 8 12.63 -0.85 -10.94
C PRO A 8 11.57 0.03 -10.28
N THR A 9 10.49 -0.56 -9.77
CA THR A 9 9.39 0.16 -9.16
C THR A 9 9.09 -0.35 -7.76
N GLY A 10 8.61 0.55 -6.92
CA GLY A 10 8.11 0.28 -5.59
C GLY A 10 6.78 0.97 -5.33
N ASN A 11 6.34 0.93 -4.09
CA ASN A 11 5.12 1.58 -3.62
C ASN A 11 5.32 2.11 -2.21
N ALA A 12 4.36 2.89 -1.72
CA ALA A 12 4.29 3.31 -0.34
C ALA A 12 3.01 2.80 0.31
N LEU A 13 3.06 2.57 1.61
CA LEU A 13 1.89 2.27 2.43
C LEU A 13 1.32 3.57 2.97
N VAL A 14 0.00 3.75 2.87
CA VAL A 14 -0.67 4.98 3.30
C VAL A 14 -1.87 4.68 4.18
N LEU A 15 -2.13 5.59 5.12
CA LEU A 15 -3.37 5.64 5.88
C LEU A 15 -4.36 6.52 5.12
N VAL A 16 -5.55 5.99 4.88
CA VAL A 16 -6.63 6.69 4.18
C VAL A 16 -7.87 6.83 5.08
N ALA A 17 -8.66 7.85 4.80
CA ALA A 17 -9.98 8.07 5.37
C ALA A 17 -10.96 8.43 4.25
N PRO A 18 -12.28 8.37 4.47
CA PRO A 18 -13.26 8.93 3.54
C PRO A 18 -12.94 10.40 3.22
N SER A 19 -13.14 10.84 1.99
CA SER A 19 -12.83 12.21 1.56
C SER A 19 -13.55 13.27 2.42
N ALA A 20 -14.77 12.97 2.86
CA ALA A 20 -15.58 13.83 3.74
C ALA A 20 -15.14 13.80 5.22
N SER A 21 -14.22 12.93 5.62
CA SER A 21 -13.73 12.86 7.00
C SER A 21 -13.11 14.19 7.44
N PRO A 22 -13.29 14.65 8.69
CA PRO A 22 -12.65 15.87 9.20
C PRO A 22 -11.14 15.71 9.44
N LEU A 23 -10.60 14.50 9.34
CA LEU A 23 -9.19 14.22 9.59
C LEU A 23 -8.29 14.90 8.54
N GLY A 24 -7.32 15.69 9.01
CA GLY A 24 -6.27 16.28 8.18
C GLY A 24 -5.01 15.40 8.08
N PRO A 25 -4.05 15.79 7.22
CA PRO A 25 -2.76 15.12 7.12
C PRO A 25 -2.00 15.11 8.45
N ARG A 26 -1.32 14.01 8.75
CA ARG A 26 -0.53 13.83 9.98
C ARG A 26 0.64 12.87 9.79
N ALA A 27 1.60 12.96 10.70
CA ALA A 27 2.66 11.97 10.79
C ALA A 27 2.09 10.63 11.29
N ILE A 28 2.61 9.54 10.75
CA ILE A 28 2.34 8.18 11.23
C ILE A 28 3.56 7.75 12.03
N ASP A 29 3.45 7.80 13.33
CA ASP A 29 4.55 7.48 14.26
C ASP A 29 4.05 6.69 15.49
N ALA A 30 4.95 6.35 16.38
CA ALA A 30 4.64 5.59 17.60
C ALA A 30 3.74 6.32 18.62
N HIS A 31 3.52 7.63 18.44
CA HIS A 31 2.68 8.44 19.33
C HIS A 31 1.27 8.67 18.79
N LEU A 32 0.96 8.09 17.62
CA LEU A 32 -0.35 8.28 16.99
C LEU A 32 -1.45 7.62 17.83
N ASP A 33 -2.42 8.41 18.25
CA ASP A 33 -3.57 7.89 19.01
C ASP A 33 -4.60 7.24 18.06
N TRP A 34 -4.38 5.96 17.80
CA TRP A 34 -5.24 5.13 16.94
C TRP A 34 -6.67 5.02 17.48
N THR A 35 -6.83 4.97 18.80
CA THR A 35 -8.16 4.85 19.43
C THR A 35 -9.00 6.09 19.15
N ALA A 36 -8.41 7.27 19.35
CA ALA A 36 -9.09 8.53 19.03
C ALA A 36 -9.40 8.64 17.53
N LEU A 37 -8.50 8.18 16.65
CA LEU A 37 -8.69 8.24 15.20
C LEU A 37 -9.79 7.32 14.70
N LEU A 38 -9.89 6.11 15.26
CA LEU A 38 -10.91 5.13 14.89
C LEU A 38 -12.30 5.52 15.43
N GLY A 39 -12.38 6.29 16.52
CA GLY A 39 -13.65 6.72 17.09
C GLY A 39 -14.61 5.57 17.40
N GLY A 40 -14.08 4.39 17.77
CA GLY A 40 -14.84 3.17 17.98
C GLY A 40 -15.12 2.33 16.74
N GLY A 41 -14.71 2.81 15.56
CA GLY A 41 -14.77 2.05 14.30
C GLY A 41 -13.61 1.06 14.13
N ARG A 42 -13.49 0.51 12.91
CA ARG A 42 -12.47 -0.49 12.57
C ARG A 42 -11.48 0.06 11.54
N LEU A 43 -10.27 -0.47 11.58
CA LEU A 43 -9.21 -0.21 10.62
C LEU A 43 -9.29 -1.23 9.48
N ALA A 44 -9.62 -0.78 8.28
CA ALA A 44 -9.64 -1.64 7.10
C ALA A 44 -8.23 -1.88 6.58
N LEU A 45 -7.91 -3.13 6.25
CA LEU A 45 -6.63 -3.53 5.63
C LEU A 45 -6.82 -4.87 4.94
N GLY A 46 -5.93 -5.23 4.02
CA GLY A 46 -5.87 -6.61 3.53
C GLY A 46 -5.61 -7.58 4.68
N ASP A 47 -6.08 -8.83 4.56
CA ASP A 47 -5.82 -9.84 5.58
C ASP A 47 -4.32 -9.86 5.96
N PRO A 48 -3.98 -9.64 7.25
CA PRO A 48 -2.59 -9.47 7.69
C PRO A 48 -1.74 -10.73 7.64
N ASP A 49 -2.34 -11.88 7.40
CA ASP A 49 -1.63 -13.17 7.33
C ASP A 49 -1.47 -13.67 5.88
N HIS A 50 -2.28 -13.17 4.93
CA HIS A 50 -2.33 -13.70 3.57
C HIS A 50 -2.19 -12.65 2.46
N VAL A 51 -2.65 -11.41 2.69
CA VAL A 51 -2.64 -10.34 1.68
C VAL A 51 -1.36 -9.52 1.81
N PRO A 52 -0.57 -9.31 0.74
CA PRO A 52 0.69 -8.56 0.82
C PRO A 52 0.55 -7.19 1.48
N ALA A 53 -0.45 -6.39 1.10
CA ALA A 53 -0.69 -5.08 1.73
C ALA A 53 -0.97 -5.19 3.23
N GLY A 54 -1.70 -6.22 3.65
CA GLY A 54 -1.99 -6.50 5.05
C GLY A 54 -0.76 -6.96 5.83
N ILE A 55 0.10 -7.77 5.21
CA ILE A 55 1.37 -8.21 5.81
C ILE A 55 2.28 -6.99 6.05
N TYR A 56 2.42 -6.09 5.08
CA TYR A 56 3.16 -4.84 5.27
C TYR A 56 2.53 -3.95 6.35
N ALA A 57 1.20 -3.82 6.37
CA ALA A 57 0.49 -3.04 7.37
C ALA A 57 0.73 -3.59 8.78
N LYS A 58 0.65 -4.91 8.97
CA LYS A 58 0.97 -5.59 10.24
C LYS A 58 2.39 -5.27 10.69
N GLN A 59 3.37 -5.43 9.81
CA GLN A 59 4.77 -5.15 10.13
C GLN A 59 5.00 -3.68 10.51
N ALA A 60 4.40 -2.74 9.77
CA ALA A 60 4.48 -1.32 10.07
C ALA A 60 3.85 -1.00 11.43
N LEU A 61 2.66 -1.53 11.73
CA LEU A 61 1.99 -1.33 13.01
C LEU A 61 2.76 -1.98 14.18
N GLN A 62 3.41 -3.13 13.96
CA GLN A 62 4.31 -3.75 14.95
C GLN A 62 5.53 -2.89 15.22
N HIS A 63 6.18 -2.36 14.18
CA HIS A 63 7.32 -1.45 14.31
C HIS A 63 6.96 -0.19 15.11
N LEU A 64 5.78 0.36 14.90
CA LEU A 64 5.26 1.53 15.59
C LEU A 64 4.68 1.21 16.99
N GLY A 65 4.67 -0.05 17.41
CA GLY A 65 4.11 -0.46 18.71
C GLY A 65 2.59 -0.40 18.82
N ALA A 66 1.88 -0.24 17.69
CA ALA A 66 0.43 -0.06 17.67
C ALA A 66 -0.35 -1.38 17.45
N TRP A 67 0.31 -2.43 16.96
CA TRP A 67 -0.34 -3.67 16.52
C TRP A 67 -1.21 -4.32 17.58
N ASP A 68 -0.68 -4.52 18.78
CA ASP A 68 -1.37 -5.28 19.83
C ASP A 68 -2.67 -4.60 20.29
N GLY A 69 -2.68 -3.27 20.32
CA GLY A 69 -3.88 -2.48 20.64
C GLY A 69 -4.92 -2.46 19.52
N LEU A 70 -4.52 -2.77 18.29
CA LEU A 70 -5.40 -2.68 17.12
C LEU A 70 -6.00 -4.01 16.67
N GLN A 71 -5.46 -5.16 17.12
CA GLN A 71 -5.88 -6.49 16.63
C GLN A 71 -7.39 -6.73 16.71
N SER A 72 -8.05 -6.30 17.77
CA SER A 72 -9.50 -6.44 17.95
C SER A 72 -10.34 -5.41 17.16
N HIS A 73 -9.67 -4.42 16.57
CA HIS A 73 -10.30 -3.33 15.82
C HIS A 73 -10.02 -3.39 14.33
N LEU A 74 -9.56 -4.54 13.84
CA LEU A 74 -9.30 -4.72 12.41
C LEU A 74 -10.58 -5.09 11.65
N ALA A 75 -10.64 -4.65 10.39
CA ALA A 75 -11.57 -5.13 9.37
C ALA A 75 -10.73 -5.71 8.21
N PRO A 76 -10.30 -6.99 8.33
CA PRO A 76 -9.49 -7.62 7.30
C PRO A 76 -10.33 -7.87 6.04
N ALA A 77 -9.73 -7.64 4.87
CA ALA A 77 -10.35 -7.81 3.57
C ALA A 77 -9.56 -8.83 2.73
N GLU A 78 -10.20 -9.42 1.75
CA GLU A 78 -9.61 -10.44 0.86
C GLU A 78 -8.47 -9.89 -0.03
N ASP A 79 -8.47 -8.59 -0.28
CA ASP A 79 -7.38 -7.87 -0.96
C ASP A 79 -7.35 -6.38 -0.56
N VAL A 80 -6.35 -5.64 -1.08
CA VAL A 80 -6.16 -4.22 -0.76
C VAL A 80 -7.29 -3.34 -1.31
N ARG A 81 -7.89 -3.70 -2.43
CA ARG A 81 -8.98 -2.92 -3.04
C ARG A 81 -10.28 -3.11 -2.29
N ALA A 82 -10.56 -4.33 -1.82
CA ALA A 82 -11.69 -4.57 -0.93
C ALA A 82 -11.55 -3.78 0.38
N ALA A 83 -10.35 -3.68 0.94
CA ALA A 83 -10.09 -2.82 2.10
C ALA A 83 -10.35 -1.33 1.78
N LEU A 84 -9.94 -0.85 0.61
CA LEU A 84 -10.20 0.51 0.16
C LEU A 84 -11.71 0.79 0.04
N VAL A 85 -12.49 -0.16 -0.49
CA VAL A 85 -13.95 -0.05 -0.63
C VAL A 85 -14.65 0.14 0.73
N TYR A 86 -14.18 -0.48 1.81
CA TYR A 86 -14.74 -0.23 3.14
C TYR A 86 -14.59 1.24 3.56
N VAL A 87 -13.47 1.87 3.20
CA VAL A 87 -13.23 3.29 3.50
C VAL A 87 -14.04 4.18 2.55
N ASP A 88 -14.05 3.90 1.25
CA ASP A 88 -14.83 4.62 0.23
C ASP A 88 -16.31 4.71 0.62
N ARG A 89 -16.89 3.61 1.10
CA ARG A 89 -18.29 3.54 1.54
C ARG A 89 -18.55 4.09 2.93
N GLY A 90 -17.51 4.49 3.68
CA GLY A 90 -17.64 4.93 5.06
C GLY A 90 -17.95 3.80 6.05
N GLU A 91 -17.77 2.53 5.65
CA GLU A 91 -17.94 1.37 6.51
C GLU A 91 -16.75 1.22 7.50
N ALA A 92 -15.60 1.78 7.13
CA ALA A 92 -14.44 1.94 7.99
C ALA A 92 -13.98 3.41 8.02
N PRO A 93 -13.72 3.99 9.19
CA PRO A 93 -13.24 5.37 9.31
C PRO A 93 -11.81 5.55 8.78
N LEU A 94 -11.03 4.48 8.75
CA LEU A 94 -9.64 4.46 8.31
C LEU A 94 -9.33 3.14 7.60
N GLY A 95 -8.35 3.21 6.69
CA GLY A 95 -7.80 2.03 6.05
C GLY A 95 -6.31 2.17 5.76
N ILE A 96 -5.61 1.04 5.67
CA ILE A 96 -4.21 0.97 5.24
C ILE A 96 -4.16 0.29 3.87
N VAL A 97 -3.70 1.03 2.88
CA VAL A 97 -3.67 0.60 1.47
C VAL A 97 -2.38 1.09 0.80
N TYR A 98 -2.16 0.71 -0.45
CA TYR A 98 -1.05 1.28 -1.23
C TYR A 98 -1.37 2.70 -1.73
N LEU A 99 -0.33 3.51 -1.85
CA LEU A 99 -0.41 4.87 -2.41
C LEU A 99 -1.05 4.86 -3.80
N THR A 100 -0.69 3.89 -4.63
CA THR A 100 -1.23 3.74 -5.98
C THR A 100 -2.73 3.51 -5.99
N ASP A 101 -3.27 2.71 -5.07
CA ASP A 101 -4.71 2.47 -4.97
C ASP A 101 -5.45 3.71 -4.43
N ALA A 102 -4.90 4.34 -3.38
CA ALA A 102 -5.49 5.54 -2.79
C ALA A 102 -5.59 6.71 -3.78
N ARG A 103 -4.63 6.83 -4.70
CA ARG A 103 -4.61 7.92 -5.71
C ARG A 103 -5.60 7.72 -6.85
N GLN A 104 -6.11 6.51 -7.04
CA GLN A 104 -7.10 6.20 -8.07
C GLN A 104 -8.55 6.36 -7.57
N ASP A 105 -8.76 6.57 -6.28
CA ASP A 105 -10.08 6.69 -5.67
C ASP A 105 -10.30 8.12 -5.14
N SER A 106 -11.26 8.82 -5.74
CA SER A 106 -11.61 10.21 -5.35
C SER A 106 -12.47 10.31 -4.08
N ASN A 107 -13.03 9.20 -3.61
CA ASN A 107 -13.88 9.15 -2.43
C ASN A 107 -13.08 8.95 -1.13
N VAL A 108 -11.78 8.72 -1.26
CA VAL A 108 -10.86 8.66 -0.12
C VAL A 108 -9.82 9.77 -0.17
N LYS A 109 -9.23 10.05 0.97
CA LYS A 109 -8.07 10.95 1.07
C LYS A 109 -6.97 10.31 1.89
N ILE A 110 -5.73 10.64 1.55
CA ILE A 110 -4.55 10.21 2.30
C ILE A 110 -4.43 11.08 3.55
N VAL A 111 -4.42 10.42 4.71
CA VAL A 111 -4.24 11.02 6.03
C VAL A 111 -2.77 11.04 6.42
N GLY A 112 -2.00 10.02 6.03
CA GLY A 112 -0.57 9.94 6.29
C GLY A 112 0.12 8.86 5.47
N VAL A 113 1.44 8.95 5.39
CA VAL A 113 2.29 7.96 4.74
C VAL A 113 3.08 7.25 5.83
N PHE A 114 3.11 5.92 5.79
CA PHE A 114 3.90 5.13 6.73
C PHE A 114 5.41 5.36 6.48
N PRO A 115 6.23 5.43 7.54
CA PRO A 115 7.67 5.51 7.41
C PRO A 115 8.24 4.33 6.60
N GLU A 116 9.19 4.60 5.71
CA GLU A 116 9.78 3.56 4.84
C GLU A 116 10.53 2.49 5.64
N ASP A 117 11.03 2.81 6.82
CA ASP A 117 11.71 1.90 7.74
C ASP A 117 10.76 1.09 8.64
N SER A 118 9.46 1.40 8.61
CA SER A 118 8.44 0.67 9.39
C SER A 118 8.08 -0.71 8.83
N HIS A 119 8.45 -0.98 7.59
CA HIS A 119 8.18 -2.26 6.91
C HIS A 119 9.25 -2.55 5.84
N PRO A 120 9.42 -3.81 5.39
CA PRO A 120 10.29 -4.12 4.27
C PRO A 120 9.91 -3.32 3.01
N PRO A 121 10.87 -2.99 2.14
CA PRO A 121 10.59 -2.26 0.91
C PRO A 121 9.54 -2.97 0.04
N ILE A 122 8.51 -2.23 -0.35
CA ILE A 122 7.51 -2.71 -1.31
C ILE A 122 8.13 -2.57 -2.70
N VAL A 123 8.37 -3.70 -3.37
CA VAL A 123 9.01 -3.74 -4.68
C VAL A 123 8.27 -4.68 -5.64
N TYR A 124 8.30 -4.35 -6.92
CA TYR A 124 7.70 -5.15 -7.99
C TYR A 124 8.81 -5.73 -8.86
N PRO A 125 9.16 -7.02 -8.67
CA PRO A 125 10.20 -7.66 -9.46
C PRO A 125 9.69 -8.05 -10.84
N PHE A 126 10.44 -7.68 -11.86
CA PHE A 126 10.27 -8.09 -13.25
C PHE A 126 11.35 -9.12 -13.59
N ALA A 127 11.00 -10.17 -14.29
CA ALA A 127 11.96 -11.18 -14.73
C ALA A 127 11.49 -11.83 -16.02
N LEU A 128 12.45 -12.24 -16.86
CA LEU A 128 12.19 -13.07 -18.02
C LEU A 128 12.08 -14.55 -17.59
N VAL A 129 11.20 -15.30 -18.23
CA VAL A 129 11.20 -16.75 -18.13
C VAL A 129 12.43 -17.34 -18.82
N LYS A 130 12.83 -18.57 -18.48
CA LYS A 130 14.10 -19.16 -18.91
C LYS A 130 14.25 -19.22 -20.45
N ASN A 131 13.15 -19.45 -21.19
CA ASN A 131 13.14 -19.54 -22.65
C ASN A 131 12.29 -18.42 -23.27
N ALA A 132 12.48 -17.17 -22.78
CA ALA A 132 11.74 -16.02 -23.28
C ALA A 132 11.96 -15.80 -24.78
N SER A 133 10.90 -15.57 -25.52
CA SER A 133 10.94 -15.23 -26.95
C SER A 133 11.63 -13.88 -27.19
N PRO A 134 12.10 -13.59 -28.42
CA PRO A 134 12.62 -12.28 -28.78
C PRO A 134 11.64 -11.14 -28.47
N ALA A 135 10.35 -11.35 -28.74
CA ALA A 135 9.28 -10.37 -28.42
C ALA A 135 9.17 -10.11 -26.90
N ALA A 136 9.21 -11.15 -26.07
CA ALA A 136 9.19 -11.00 -24.62
C ALA A 136 10.43 -10.26 -24.09
N ARG A 137 11.60 -10.47 -24.69
CA ARG A 137 12.83 -9.72 -24.36
C ARG A 137 12.72 -8.25 -24.73
N ALA A 138 12.18 -7.94 -25.91
CA ALA A 138 11.96 -6.56 -26.35
C ALA A 138 10.95 -5.85 -25.42
N TYR A 139 9.85 -6.54 -25.05
CA TYR A 139 8.87 -5.98 -24.13
C TYR A 139 9.44 -5.78 -22.71
N PHE A 140 10.24 -6.70 -22.23
CA PHE A 140 10.96 -6.54 -20.95
C PHE A 140 11.89 -5.33 -20.95
N ALA A 141 12.64 -5.12 -22.05
CA ALA A 141 13.49 -3.97 -22.21
C ALA A 141 12.68 -2.65 -22.19
N PHE A 142 11.53 -2.62 -22.87
CA PHE A 142 10.59 -1.50 -22.81
C PHE A 142 10.08 -1.28 -21.38
N LEU A 143 9.56 -2.32 -20.69
CA LEU A 143 9.03 -2.22 -19.33
C LEU A 143 10.04 -1.70 -18.30
N THR A 144 11.34 -1.95 -18.53
CA THR A 144 12.42 -1.48 -17.66
C THR A 144 13.12 -0.23 -18.19
N GLY A 145 12.61 0.36 -19.26
CA GLY A 145 13.10 1.58 -19.90
C GLY A 145 12.43 2.85 -19.38
N LYS A 146 12.95 4.01 -19.78
CA LYS A 146 12.51 5.34 -19.33
C LYS A 146 11.02 5.60 -19.56
N ASP A 147 10.49 5.21 -20.72
CA ASP A 147 9.10 5.52 -21.09
C ASP A 147 8.11 4.77 -20.18
N ALA A 148 8.36 3.49 -19.93
CA ALA A 148 7.54 2.73 -19.00
C ALA A 148 7.69 3.24 -17.57
N MET A 149 8.90 3.63 -17.14
CA MET A 149 9.09 4.23 -15.81
C MET A 149 8.33 5.55 -15.65
N ALA A 150 8.23 6.37 -16.70
CA ALA A 150 7.40 7.58 -16.67
C ALA A 150 5.92 7.26 -16.48
N VAL A 151 5.42 6.20 -17.12
CA VAL A 151 4.04 5.72 -16.92
C VAL A 151 3.84 5.23 -15.49
N PHE A 152 4.74 4.42 -14.94
CA PHE A 152 4.64 3.97 -13.54
C PHE A 152 4.65 5.16 -12.56
N ALA A 153 5.51 6.15 -12.77
CA ALA A 153 5.56 7.35 -11.95
C ALA A 153 4.25 8.16 -12.04
N HIS A 154 3.63 8.25 -13.22
CA HIS A 154 2.33 8.89 -13.41
C HIS A 154 1.25 8.22 -12.53
N TYR A 155 1.30 6.91 -12.36
CA TYR A 155 0.40 6.15 -11.48
C TYR A 155 0.92 6.03 -10.04
N CYS A 156 1.84 6.90 -9.63
CA CYS A 156 2.37 7.00 -8.26
C CYS A 156 3.18 5.79 -7.77
N PHE A 157 3.68 4.94 -8.66
CA PHE A 157 4.72 3.99 -8.29
C PHE A 157 6.03 4.74 -7.99
N THR A 158 6.75 4.33 -6.96
CA THR A 158 8.06 4.91 -6.61
C THR A 158 9.16 4.29 -7.46
N ALA A 159 10.18 5.06 -7.82
CA ALA A 159 11.40 4.54 -8.44
C ALA A 159 12.27 3.84 -7.38
N LYS A 160 12.99 2.77 -7.78
CA LYS A 160 13.93 2.02 -6.94
C LYS A 160 15.28 1.87 -7.64
#